data_405dfe17dfc1d64954b6d8ff7ed262d0
#
_entry.id   405dfe17dfc1d64954b6d8ff7ed262d0
#
_cell.length_a   1.000
_cell.length_b   1.000
_cell.length_c   1.000
_cell.angle_alpha   90.00
_cell.angle_beta   90.00
_cell.angle_gamma   90.00
#
_symmetry.space_group_name_H-M   'P 1'
#
loop_
_entity.id
_entity.type
_entity.pdbx_description
1 polymer ?
#
loop_
_entity_poly.entity_id
_entity_poly.type
_entity_poly.pdbx_seq_one_letter_code
_entity_poly.pdbx_strand_id
1 'polypeptide(L)'
;MYDNPWWYQDEIFNEEDINGYYGFVYCITNSTTSKKYIGRKYFWSFRKKKGHKRKSKQESDWKKYYGSCPELKEDIKKLGKEHFSREILSLHTTLGKTNYEETRLLFNHNVLTESSVDGTPAYYNSNILGRYYRKDYFQYLS
;
A
#
# COMPACT_ATOMS: atom_id res chain seq x y z
N MET A 1 -4.39 20.50 -5.90
CA MET A 1 -4.38 19.31 -5.01
C MET A 1 -5.00 18.13 -5.75
N TYR A 2 -4.34 16.99 -5.73
CA TYR A 2 -4.89 15.80 -6.34
C TYR A 2 -5.93 15.15 -5.42
N ASP A 3 -6.79 14.31 -6.01
CA ASP A 3 -7.96 13.74 -5.35
C ASP A 3 -7.55 12.72 -4.28
N ASN A 4 -8.18 12.81 -3.09
CA ASN A 4 -7.95 11.93 -1.94
C ASN A 4 -6.45 11.70 -1.69
N PRO A 5 -5.72 12.75 -1.29
CA PRO A 5 -4.26 12.71 -1.30
C PRO A 5 -3.64 11.72 -0.32
N TRP A 6 -2.37 11.41 -0.56
CA TRP A 6 -1.53 10.72 0.41
C TRP A 6 -1.12 11.68 1.51
N TRP A 7 -1.15 11.20 2.74
CA TRP A 7 -0.72 11.95 3.93
C TRP A 7 0.61 11.39 4.43
N TYR A 8 1.50 12.27 4.83
CA TYR A 8 2.76 11.89 5.47
C TYR A 8 3.01 12.84 6.64
N GLN A 9 3.10 12.27 7.85
CA GLN A 9 3.31 13.05 9.08
C GLN A 9 2.31 14.20 9.20
N ASP A 10 1.04 13.87 8.98
CA ASP A 10 -0.10 14.80 9.09
C ASP A 10 -0.13 15.92 8.05
N GLU A 11 0.67 15.83 7.00
CA GLU A 11 0.66 16.79 5.90
C GLU A 11 0.39 16.09 4.58
N ILE A 12 -0.21 16.80 3.63
CA ILE A 12 -0.42 16.28 2.28
C ILE A 12 0.93 16.12 1.59
N PHE A 13 1.15 14.95 1.02
CA PHE A 13 2.38 14.64 0.28
C PHE A 13 2.21 15.00 -1.19
N ASN A 14 3.04 15.89 -1.69
CA ASN A 14 3.00 16.41 -3.07
C ASN A 14 4.22 15.96 -3.87
N GLU A 15 4.19 16.23 -5.17
CA GLU A 15 5.28 15.87 -6.09
C GLU A 15 6.65 16.39 -5.65
N GLU A 16 6.70 17.63 -5.17
CA GLU A 16 7.95 18.25 -4.71
C GLU A 16 8.54 17.57 -3.48
N ASP A 17 7.73 16.79 -2.75
CA ASP A 17 8.18 16.08 -1.57
C ASP A 17 8.90 14.76 -1.92
N ILE A 18 8.80 14.30 -3.18
CA ILE A 18 9.48 13.09 -3.63
C ILE A 18 11.00 13.24 -3.46
N ASN A 19 11.52 14.39 -3.88
CA ASN A 19 12.92 14.77 -3.69
C ASN A 19 13.89 13.63 -3.97
N GLY A 20 14.61 13.02 -3.26
CA GLY A 20 15.50 11.91 -3.57
C GLY A 20 14.93 10.53 -3.28
N TYR A 21 13.66 10.45 -2.91
CA TYR A 21 13.06 9.17 -2.54
C TYR A 21 12.68 8.34 -3.76
N TYR A 22 12.82 7.03 -3.63
CA TYR A 22 12.49 6.05 -4.67
C TYR A 22 11.09 5.48 -4.47
N GLY A 23 10.72 5.21 -3.22
CA GLY A 23 9.46 4.58 -2.91
C GLY A 23 9.01 4.83 -1.49
N PHE A 24 7.84 4.28 -1.17
CA PHE A 24 7.25 4.46 0.15
C PHE A 24 6.47 3.21 0.57
N VAL A 25 6.38 3.05 1.88
CA VAL A 25 5.51 2.05 2.50
C VAL A 25 4.30 2.80 3.05
N TYR A 26 3.13 2.23 2.87
CA TYR A 26 1.89 2.93 3.17
C TYR A 26 0.88 2.05 3.90
N CYS A 27 -0.11 2.71 4.47
CA CYS A 27 -1.28 2.07 5.04
C CYS A 27 -2.53 2.74 4.47
N ILE A 28 -3.44 1.94 3.93
CA ILE A 28 -4.75 2.40 3.50
C ILE A 28 -5.76 1.88 4.51
N THR A 29 -6.60 2.77 5.03
CA THR A 29 -7.60 2.42 6.04
C THR A 29 -8.99 2.70 5.53
N ASN A 30 -9.86 1.69 5.61
CA ASN A 30 -11.30 1.85 5.39
C ASN A 30 -11.89 2.48 6.64
N SER A 31 -12.33 3.74 6.57
CA SER A 31 -12.84 4.48 7.72
C SER A 31 -14.15 3.90 8.25
N THR A 32 -14.90 3.17 7.42
CA THR A 32 -16.16 2.57 7.83
C THR A 32 -15.96 1.35 8.72
N THR A 33 -14.95 0.53 8.42
CA THR A 33 -14.72 -0.75 9.10
C THR A 33 -13.44 -0.77 9.94
N SER A 34 -12.56 0.21 9.76
CA SER A 34 -11.21 0.27 10.32
C SER A 34 -10.26 -0.79 9.75
N LYS A 35 -10.68 -1.52 8.72
CA LYS A 35 -9.85 -2.53 8.08
C LYS A 35 -8.74 -1.86 7.28
N LYS A 36 -7.51 -2.42 7.34
CA LYS A 36 -6.31 -1.79 6.82
C LYS A 36 -5.59 -2.66 5.79
N TYR A 37 -4.81 -1.99 4.98
CA TYR A 37 -3.92 -2.65 4.03
C TYR A 37 -2.55 -1.98 4.06
N ILE A 38 -1.50 -2.75 4.29
CA ILE A 38 -0.12 -2.25 4.24
C ILE A 38 0.51 -2.72 2.93
N GLY A 39 1.15 -1.79 2.22
CA GLY A 39 1.79 -2.11 0.96
C GLY A 39 2.94 -1.16 0.67
N ARG A 40 3.50 -1.30 -0.51
CA ARG A 40 4.56 -0.42 -1.00
C ARG A 40 4.22 0.10 -2.37
N LYS A 41 4.81 1.25 -2.71
CA LYS A 41 4.69 1.83 -4.05
C LYS A 41 5.98 2.57 -4.37
N TYR A 42 6.40 2.50 -5.63
CA TYR A 42 7.54 3.27 -6.11
C TYR A 42 7.05 4.52 -6.81
N PHE A 43 7.77 5.62 -6.63
CA PHE A 43 7.47 6.86 -7.34
C PHE A 43 7.82 6.76 -8.81
N TRP A 44 8.77 5.90 -9.14
CA TRP A 44 9.36 5.82 -10.48
C TRP A 44 9.18 4.44 -11.07
N SER A 45 8.95 4.41 -12.38
CA SER A 45 9.00 3.18 -13.15
C SER A 45 10.03 3.35 -14.26
N PHE A 46 10.59 2.23 -14.69
CA PHE A 46 11.59 2.22 -15.76
C PHE A 46 11.06 1.36 -16.89
N ARG A 47 10.73 1.99 -18.02
CA ARG A 47 10.17 1.32 -19.19
C ARG A 47 10.95 1.68 -20.44
N LYS A 48 11.00 0.73 -21.37
CA LYS A 48 11.46 1.02 -22.73
C LYS A 48 10.31 1.66 -23.50
N LYS A 49 10.56 2.84 -24.05
CA LYS A 49 9.64 3.43 -25.02
C LYS A 49 9.74 2.67 -26.34
N LYS A 50 8.63 2.59 -27.08
CA LYS A 50 8.62 1.93 -28.40
C LYS A 50 9.72 2.50 -29.29
N GLY A 51 10.56 1.63 -29.82
CA GLY A 51 11.66 2.02 -30.67
C GLY A 51 12.97 2.42 -29.97
N HIS A 52 12.99 2.41 -28.63
CA HIS A 52 14.17 2.76 -27.84
C HIS A 52 14.82 1.51 -27.26
N LYS A 53 16.15 1.49 -27.23
CA LYS A 53 16.91 0.37 -26.68
C LYS A 53 17.05 0.42 -25.17
N ARG A 54 16.95 1.61 -24.56
CA ARG A 54 17.15 1.81 -23.13
C ARG A 54 15.83 2.10 -22.45
N LYS A 55 15.71 1.64 -21.20
CA LYS A 55 14.60 2.00 -20.33
C LYS A 55 14.73 3.47 -19.93
N SER A 56 13.62 4.17 -19.90
CA SER A 56 13.58 5.55 -19.42
C SER A 56 12.83 5.62 -18.10
N LYS A 57 13.28 6.53 -17.22
CA LYS A 57 12.64 6.80 -15.94
C LYS A 57 11.35 7.58 -16.18
N GLN A 58 10.26 7.10 -15.61
CA GLN A 58 8.95 7.76 -15.71
C GLN A 58 8.31 7.79 -14.33
N GLU A 59 7.56 8.85 -14.04
CA GLU A 59 6.77 8.91 -12.83
C GLU A 59 5.68 7.85 -12.89
N SER A 60 5.50 7.12 -11.78
CA SER A 60 4.46 6.10 -11.68
C SER A 60 3.09 6.74 -11.43
N ASP A 61 2.05 5.91 -11.33
CA ASP A 61 0.70 6.33 -11.02
C ASP A 61 0.45 6.48 -9.50
N TRP A 62 1.48 6.80 -8.73
CA TRP A 62 1.41 6.79 -7.26
C TRP A 62 0.29 7.66 -6.70
N LYS A 63 -0.03 8.78 -7.34
CA LYS A 63 -1.11 9.67 -6.88
C LYS A 63 -2.49 9.02 -6.90
N LYS A 64 -2.70 8.10 -7.85
CA LYS A 64 -3.99 7.42 -8.04
C LYS A 64 -4.02 6.01 -7.47
N TYR A 65 -2.91 5.57 -6.90
CA TYR A 65 -2.72 4.18 -6.50
C TYR A 65 -3.41 3.86 -5.17
N TYR A 66 -4.17 2.76 -5.15
CA TYR A 66 -4.88 2.26 -3.96
C TYR A 66 -4.51 0.82 -3.64
N GLY A 67 -3.32 0.38 -4.01
CA GLY A 67 -2.87 -0.98 -3.78
C GLY A 67 -3.31 -1.94 -4.87
N SER A 68 -2.87 -3.19 -4.77
CA SER A 68 -3.14 -4.23 -5.75
C SER A 68 -4.10 -5.30 -5.23
N CYS A 69 -4.58 -5.18 -4.00
CA CYS A 69 -5.43 -6.18 -3.37
C CYS A 69 -6.84 -6.15 -3.97
N PRO A 70 -7.35 -7.27 -4.52
CA PRO A 70 -8.69 -7.31 -5.11
C PRO A 70 -9.80 -6.98 -4.12
N GLU A 71 -9.71 -7.49 -2.89
CA GLU A 71 -10.72 -7.23 -1.84
C GLU A 71 -10.79 -5.75 -1.50
N LEU A 72 -9.65 -5.10 -1.36
CA LEU A 72 -9.59 -3.67 -1.10
C LEU A 72 -10.19 -2.86 -2.25
N LYS A 73 -9.84 -3.21 -3.49
CA LYS A 73 -10.38 -2.54 -4.67
C LYS A 73 -11.90 -2.68 -4.77
N GLU A 74 -12.42 -3.84 -4.40
CA GLU A 74 -13.86 -4.09 -4.39
C GLU A 74 -14.57 -3.19 -3.37
N ASP A 75 -14.02 -3.07 -2.18
CA ASP A 75 -14.59 -2.20 -1.15
C ASP A 75 -14.53 -0.73 -1.54
N ILE A 76 -13.45 -0.31 -2.18
CA ILE A 76 -13.34 1.08 -2.68
C ILE A 76 -14.42 1.34 -3.73
N LYS A 77 -14.68 0.39 -4.60
CA LYS A 77 -15.71 0.50 -5.62
C LYS A 77 -17.11 0.61 -5.01
N LYS A 78 -17.37 -0.15 -3.95
CA LYS A 78 -18.67 -0.15 -3.27
C LYS A 78 -18.92 1.11 -2.44
N LEU A 79 -17.91 1.55 -1.70
CA LEU A 79 -18.06 2.61 -0.70
C LEU A 79 -17.65 3.98 -1.19
N GLY A 80 -16.75 4.05 -2.17
CA GLY A 80 -16.19 5.30 -2.67
C GLY A 80 -14.84 5.60 -2.04
N LYS A 81 -13.97 6.27 -2.80
CA LYS A 81 -12.60 6.61 -2.39
C LYS A 81 -12.55 7.46 -1.13
N GLU A 82 -13.55 8.33 -0.94
CA GLU A 82 -13.61 9.25 0.19
C GLU A 82 -13.67 8.55 1.55
N HIS A 83 -14.01 7.26 1.56
CA HIS A 83 -14.06 6.46 2.79
C HIS A 83 -12.74 5.78 3.11
N PHE A 84 -11.71 6.01 2.28
CA PHE A 84 -10.41 5.35 2.44
C PHE A 84 -9.32 6.41 2.58
N SER A 85 -8.62 6.36 3.71
CA SER A 85 -7.47 7.25 3.93
C SER A 85 -6.21 6.56 3.45
N ARG A 86 -5.29 7.35 2.89
CA ARG A 86 -4.01 6.85 2.40
C ARG A 86 -2.90 7.56 3.14
N GLU A 87 -2.13 6.82 3.92
CA GLU A 87 -1.05 7.35 4.72
C GLU A 87 0.28 6.73 4.33
N ILE A 88 1.28 7.56 4.12
CA ILE A 88 2.66 7.13 3.93
C ILE A 88 3.27 6.92 5.30
N LEU A 89 3.74 5.69 5.56
CA LEU A 89 4.36 5.34 6.83
C LEU A 89 5.85 5.67 6.82
N SER A 90 6.52 5.46 5.68
CA SER A 90 7.95 5.71 5.55
C SER A 90 8.36 5.91 4.11
N LEU A 91 9.42 6.71 3.91
CA LEU A 91 9.98 7.04 2.60
C LEU A 91 11.38 6.43 2.50
N HIS A 92 11.73 5.90 1.33
CA HIS A 92 12.97 5.18 1.14
C HIS A 92 13.67 5.57 -0.15
N THR A 93 15.01 5.55 -0.14
CA THR A 93 15.81 6.01 -1.28
C THR A 93 16.11 4.91 -2.29
N THR A 94 15.83 3.65 -1.97
CA THR A 94 16.09 2.53 -2.89
C THR A 94 14.93 1.54 -2.90
N LEU A 95 14.86 0.76 -3.97
CA LEU A 95 13.89 -0.32 -4.10
C LEU A 95 14.05 -1.33 -2.96
N GLY A 96 15.29 -1.73 -2.68
CA GLY A 96 15.57 -2.70 -1.62
C GLY A 96 15.13 -2.24 -0.25
N LYS A 97 15.39 -0.99 0.11
CA LYS A 97 14.98 -0.42 1.39
C LYS A 97 13.46 -0.35 1.52
N THR A 98 12.78 0.01 0.43
CA THR A 98 11.32 0.06 0.40
C THR A 98 10.74 -1.33 0.65
N ASN A 99 11.24 -2.34 -0.06
CA ASN A 99 10.76 -3.72 0.06
C ASN A 99 11.06 -4.31 1.44
N TYR A 100 12.22 -4.00 1.99
CA TYR A 100 12.60 -4.48 3.32
C TYR A 100 11.64 -3.94 4.38
N GLU A 101 11.40 -2.65 4.37
CA GLU A 101 10.52 -2.03 5.36
C GLU A 101 9.07 -2.52 5.23
N GLU A 102 8.57 -2.68 4.02
CA GLU A 102 7.24 -3.25 3.83
C GLU A 102 7.16 -4.64 4.45
N THR A 103 8.11 -5.50 4.13
CA THR A 103 8.13 -6.89 4.63
C THR A 103 8.20 -6.91 6.15
N ARG A 104 9.06 -6.06 6.73
CA ARG A 104 9.20 -5.94 8.18
C ARG A 104 7.89 -5.55 8.85
N LEU A 105 7.20 -4.55 8.29
CA LEU A 105 5.93 -4.09 8.84
C LEU A 105 4.82 -5.12 8.69
N LEU A 106 4.78 -5.87 7.59
CA LEU A 106 3.80 -6.93 7.41
C LEU A 106 3.89 -7.99 8.50
N PHE A 107 5.10 -8.39 8.87
CA PHE A 107 5.30 -9.32 9.99
C PHE A 107 5.08 -8.66 11.34
N ASN A 108 5.59 -7.46 11.52
CA ASN A 108 5.51 -6.74 12.80
C ASN A 108 4.07 -6.46 13.22
N HIS A 109 3.21 -6.15 12.26
CA HIS A 109 1.80 -5.86 12.52
C HIS A 109 0.92 -7.10 12.47
N ASN A 110 1.49 -8.28 12.27
CA ASN A 110 0.76 -9.55 12.22
C ASN A 110 -0.44 -9.49 11.26
N VAL A 111 -0.19 -8.95 10.05
CA VAL A 111 -1.29 -8.69 9.10
C VAL A 111 -2.07 -9.94 8.69
N LEU A 112 -1.47 -11.14 8.79
CA LEU A 112 -2.14 -12.38 8.43
C LEU A 112 -2.95 -12.99 9.59
N THR A 113 -2.72 -12.56 10.82
CA THR A 113 -3.33 -13.18 11.99
C THR A 113 -4.16 -12.24 12.86
N GLU A 114 -3.99 -10.93 12.70
CA GLU A 114 -4.71 -9.95 13.49
C GLU A 114 -6.19 -9.95 13.14
N SER A 115 -7.05 -9.94 14.18
CA SER A 115 -8.50 -9.95 13.99
C SER A 115 -9.15 -8.67 14.49
N SER A 116 -10.27 -8.31 13.86
CA SER A 116 -11.14 -7.23 14.31
C SER A 116 -11.99 -7.70 15.50
N VAL A 117 -12.70 -6.77 16.11
CA VAL A 117 -13.61 -7.05 17.24
C VAL A 117 -14.62 -8.13 16.89
N ASP A 118 -15.08 -8.19 15.65
CA ASP A 118 -16.07 -9.17 15.18
C ASP A 118 -15.44 -10.53 14.78
N GLY A 119 -14.13 -10.69 14.96
CA GLY A 119 -13.44 -11.94 14.64
C GLY A 119 -13.02 -12.10 13.19
N THR A 120 -13.28 -11.12 12.33
CA THR A 120 -12.83 -11.15 10.94
C THR A 120 -11.42 -10.56 10.82
N PRO A 121 -10.71 -10.79 9.68
CA PRO A 121 -9.37 -10.22 9.52
C PRO A 121 -9.34 -8.71 9.66
N ALA A 122 -8.39 -8.19 10.42
CA ALA A 122 -8.20 -6.76 10.60
C ALA A 122 -7.53 -6.10 9.39
N TYR A 123 -6.91 -6.90 8.52
CA TYR A 123 -6.18 -6.42 7.35
C TYR A 123 -6.71 -7.04 6.07
N TYR A 124 -6.63 -6.27 4.97
CA TYR A 124 -6.92 -6.78 3.63
C TYR A 124 -5.82 -7.70 3.11
N ASN A 125 -4.63 -7.64 3.70
CA ASN A 125 -3.48 -8.40 3.24
C ASN A 125 -3.77 -9.91 3.28
N SER A 126 -3.67 -10.58 2.13
CA SER A 126 -3.95 -12.01 2.01
C SER A 126 -2.69 -12.88 2.08
N ASN A 127 -1.53 -12.26 1.90
CA ASN A 127 -0.26 -12.99 1.91
C ASN A 127 0.91 -12.05 2.24
N ILE A 128 2.05 -12.65 2.55
CA ILE A 128 3.33 -11.97 2.67
C ILE A 128 4.29 -12.64 1.69
N LEU A 129 4.85 -11.87 0.77
CA LEU A 129 5.83 -12.33 -0.24
C LEU A 129 5.30 -13.42 -1.18
N GLY A 130 3.99 -13.62 -1.29
CA GLY A 130 3.45 -14.74 -2.05
C GLY A 130 3.88 -16.09 -1.52
N ARG A 131 4.28 -16.15 -0.25
CA ARG A 131 4.80 -17.36 0.39
C ARG A 131 3.98 -17.77 1.60
N TYR A 132 3.55 -16.80 2.40
CA TYR A 132 2.74 -17.03 3.59
C TYR A 132 1.37 -16.46 3.33
N TYR A 133 0.31 -17.30 3.51
CA TYR A 133 -1.05 -16.93 3.14
C TYR A 133 -1.95 -16.89 4.36
N ARG A 134 -2.81 -15.87 4.43
CA ARG A 134 -3.77 -15.69 5.52
C ARG A 134 -4.60 -16.95 5.78
N LYS A 135 -5.02 -17.64 4.72
CA LYS A 135 -5.84 -18.85 4.83
C LYS A 135 -5.20 -19.94 5.69
N ASP A 136 -3.87 -19.96 5.80
CA ASP A 136 -3.13 -20.98 6.54
C ASP A 136 -2.91 -20.60 8.00
N TYR A 137 -2.98 -19.34 8.35
CA TYR A 137 -2.58 -18.84 9.67
C TYR A 137 -3.69 -18.14 10.43
N PHE A 138 -4.67 -17.57 9.75
CA PHE A 138 -5.76 -16.86 10.40
C PHE A 138 -6.73 -17.83 11.02
N GLN A 139 -7.11 -17.61 12.29
CA GLN A 139 -8.08 -18.44 12.99
C GLN A 139 -9.43 -17.74 13.03
N TYR A 140 -10.35 -18.23 12.22
CA TYR A 140 -11.73 -17.74 12.23
C TYR A 140 -12.46 -18.31 13.45
N LEU A 141 -13.32 -17.49 14.05
CA LEU A 141 -14.19 -17.98 15.12
C LEU A 141 -15.22 -18.93 14.53
N SER A 142 -15.33 -20.09 15.14
CA SER A 142 -16.31 -21.11 14.73
C SER A 142 -17.66 -20.89 15.39
#